data_d22380826eef67fe021618e7a6fbe63f
#
_entry.id   d22380826eef67fe021618e7a6fbe63f
#
_cell.length_a   1.000
_cell.length_b   1.000
_cell.length_c   1.000
_cell.angle_alpha   90.00
_cell.angle_beta   90.00
_cell.angle_gamma   90.00
#
_symmetry.space_group_name_H-M   'P 1'
#
loop_
_entity.id
_entity.type
_entity.pdbx_description
1 polymer ?
#
loop_
_entity_poly.entity_id
_entity_poly.type
_entity_poly.pdbx_seq_one_letter_code
_entity_poly.pdbx_strand_id
1 'polypeptide(L)'
;INKERDSLMRLYEPYYIIDKDVAGKEIRQFHKDYADGIPGLNNDYLSIIANRLRDLYNDGIMNTAEYNDLHRDTTRMIRIIDGKDANSKAITSINSVISAYEQIFLDETLAQHRDILRKCNLNDYLAPNLTYDKNRSEASLNELHNSIPLATGLVQRGQKIIDRGDIVDAKTYNILMSFKKETQRKHENDPRLSLTILGQILYVAILITCFTIYLYHYRKDYFEKIRSATMLYVLIVCFTAVASLMVGHTVLHIYILPFAMIPIFVRVFMDSRTAFMTHIITVLLCACFLQHPLEFIAVESVAGMIAIYSLRELSSRSQLFWTALLITAGMALTDLSIDWINNSDLSKFSYSEYNYLAINGILLFCSYPLLYLIEKAFGFTSNITLIELSDMNKELLRKMSEVVD
;
A
#
# COMPACT_ATOMS: atom_id res chain seq x y z
N ILE A 1 0.30 -0.52 -16.49
CA ILE A 1 -1.09 -0.84 -16.87
C ILE A 1 -1.81 0.40 -17.40
N ASN A 2 -1.90 1.53 -16.66
CA ASN A 2 -2.59 2.72 -17.17
C ASN A 2 -1.88 3.32 -18.39
N LYS A 3 -0.54 3.44 -18.39
CA LYS A 3 0.22 3.94 -19.55
C LYS A 3 0.14 3.00 -20.76
N GLU A 4 0.16 1.70 -20.58
CA GLU A 4 -0.01 0.70 -21.63
C GLU A 4 -1.44 0.73 -22.17
N ARG A 5 -2.43 0.87 -21.31
CA ARG A 5 -3.83 1.02 -21.66
C ARG A 5 -4.06 2.29 -22.50
N ASP A 6 -3.50 3.43 -22.08
CA ASP A 6 -3.59 4.70 -22.82
C ASP A 6 -2.88 4.61 -24.17
N SER A 7 -1.76 3.88 -24.26
CA SER A 7 -1.03 3.62 -25.49
C SER A 7 -1.84 2.76 -26.46
N LEU A 8 -2.46 1.68 -25.97
CA LEU A 8 -3.30 0.79 -26.79
C LEU A 8 -4.60 1.49 -27.23
N MET A 9 -5.18 2.33 -26.39
CA MET A 9 -6.37 3.13 -26.75
C MET A 9 -6.10 4.13 -27.87
N ARG A 10 -4.86 4.62 -28.03
CA ARG A 10 -4.47 5.48 -29.16
C ARG A 10 -4.37 4.71 -30.49
N LEU A 11 -4.17 3.40 -30.42
CA LEU A 11 -4.13 2.54 -31.61
C LEU A 11 -5.51 2.01 -32.01
N TYR A 12 -6.56 2.41 -31.30
CA TYR A 12 -7.92 1.98 -31.61
C TYR A 12 -8.43 2.60 -32.88
N GLU A 13 -8.86 1.77 -33.86
CA GLU A 13 -9.41 2.15 -35.15
C GLU A 13 -10.94 1.93 -35.15
N PRO A 14 -11.76 2.99 -35.16
CA PRO A 14 -13.20 2.85 -35.25
C PRO A 14 -13.63 2.31 -36.63
N TYR A 15 -14.70 1.51 -36.64
CA TYR A 15 -15.23 0.89 -37.85
C TYR A 15 -16.25 1.78 -38.54
N TYR A 16 -16.10 1.90 -39.88
CA TYR A 16 -17.02 2.59 -40.79
C TYR A 16 -17.43 1.67 -41.92
N ILE A 17 -18.68 1.74 -42.33
CA ILE A 17 -19.22 0.99 -43.49
C ILE A 17 -19.29 1.95 -44.67
N ILE A 18 -18.71 1.55 -45.81
CA ILE A 18 -18.83 2.26 -47.05
C ILE A 18 -20.09 1.81 -47.81
N ASP A 19 -20.99 2.75 -48.12
CA ASP A 19 -22.19 2.48 -48.92
C ASP A 19 -21.93 2.86 -50.39
N LYS A 20 -21.77 1.84 -51.23
CA LYS A 20 -21.57 2.04 -52.68
C LYS A 20 -22.85 2.42 -53.42
N ASP A 21 -24.03 2.14 -52.88
CA ASP A 21 -25.30 2.49 -53.50
C ASP A 21 -25.50 4.01 -53.56
N VAL A 22 -25.01 4.74 -52.56
CA VAL A 22 -25.02 6.22 -52.52
C VAL A 22 -24.24 6.75 -53.71
N ALA A 23 -23.00 6.30 -53.92
CA ALA A 23 -22.19 6.69 -55.09
C ALA A 23 -22.91 6.47 -56.42
N GLY A 24 -23.45 5.25 -56.56
CA GLY A 24 -24.21 4.90 -57.80
C GLY A 24 -25.45 5.75 -58.00
N LYS A 25 -26.16 6.13 -56.94
CA LYS A 25 -27.36 6.97 -57.01
C LYS A 25 -27.01 8.40 -57.40
N GLU A 26 -26.04 9.01 -56.71
CA GLU A 26 -25.69 10.42 -56.95
C GLU A 26 -25.02 10.62 -58.32
N ILE A 27 -24.18 9.68 -58.78
CA ILE A 27 -23.58 9.73 -60.12
C ILE A 27 -24.65 9.55 -61.20
N ARG A 28 -25.64 8.67 -61.04
CA ARG A 28 -26.79 8.53 -62.01
C ARG A 28 -27.64 9.77 -62.02
N GLN A 29 -27.88 10.39 -60.84
CA GLN A 29 -28.63 11.64 -60.77
C GLN A 29 -27.89 12.76 -61.49
N PHE A 30 -26.59 12.89 -61.33
CA PHE A 30 -25.74 13.84 -62.04
C PHE A 30 -25.85 13.64 -63.57
N HIS A 31 -25.73 12.41 -64.08
CA HIS A 31 -25.87 12.13 -65.50
C HIS A 31 -27.29 12.45 -66.02
N LYS A 32 -28.31 12.26 -65.22
CA LYS A 32 -29.69 12.52 -65.61
C LYS A 32 -29.95 14.04 -65.70
N ASP A 33 -29.48 14.81 -64.73
CA ASP A 33 -29.69 16.25 -64.61
C ASP A 33 -28.89 17.02 -65.69
N TYR A 34 -27.78 16.47 -66.15
CA TYR A 34 -26.92 17.04 -67.19
C TYR A 34 -26.89 16.16 -68.45
N ALA A 35 -28.00 15.46 -68.79
CA ALA A 35 -28.08 14.64 -69.98
C ALA A 35 -27.85 15.43 -71.30
N ASP A 36 -28.26 16.68 -71.33
CA ASP A 36 -28.10 17.60 -72.48
C ASP A 36 -26.72 18.34 -72.46
N GLY A 37 -25.81 17.98 -71.54
CA GLY A 37 -24.51 18.64 -71.37
C GLY A 37 -24.52 19.77 -70.38
N ILE A 38 -23.33 20.22 -69.99
CA ILE A 38 -23.15 21.38 -69.11
C ILE A 38 -23.06 22.65 -69.98
N PRO A 39 -23.92 23.66 -69.77
CA PRO A 39 -23.90 24.88 -70.61
C PRO A 39 -22.51 25.57 -70.53
N GLY A 40 -21.90 25.70 -71.72
CA GLY A 40 -20.56 26.31 -71.83
C GLY A 40 -19.37 25.39 -71.72
N LEU A 41 -19.58 24.04 -71.61
CA LEU A 41 -18.53 23.03 -71.57
C LEU A 41 -18.80 21.94 -72.62
N ASN A 42 -17.73 21.29 -73.11
CA ASN A 42 -17.81 20.11 -73.97
C ASN A 42 -18.35 18.91 -73.17
N ASN A 43 -19.05 17.99 -73.85
CA ASN A 43 -19.61 16.77 -73.25
C ASN A 43 -18.54 15.85 -72.58
N ASP A 44 -17.28 15.96 -72.98
CA ASP A 44 -16.18 15.23 -72.33
C ASP A 44 -16.03 15.55 -70.85
N TYR A 45 -16.39 16.78 -70.43
CA TYR A 45 -16.33 17.19 -69.05
C TYR A 45 -17.34 16.46 -68.16
N LEU A 46 -18.44 15.97 -68.69
CA LEU A 46 -19.39 15.12 -67.93
C LEU A 46 -18.72 13.83 -67.47
N SER A 47 -17.95 13.20 -68.35
CA SER A 47 -17.24 11.95 -68.03
C SER A 47 -16.09 12.22 -67.02
N ILE A 48 -15.41 13.36 -67.15
CA ILE A 48 -14.31 13.73 -66.24
C ILE A 48 -14.87 13.99 -64.83
N ILE A 49 -15.97 14.74 -64.71
CA ILE A 49 -16.62 15.02 -63.41
C ILE A 49 -17.18 13.72 -62.79
N ALA A 50 -17.86 12.89 -63.60
CA ALA A 50 -18.41 11.62 -63.11
C ALA A 50 -17.34 10.69 -62.60
N ASN A 51 -16.18 10.61 -63.28
CA ASN A 51 -15.04 9.83 -62.83
C ASN A 51 -14.43 10.41 -61.53
N ARG A 52 -14.30 11.74 -61.45
CA ARG A 52 -13.79 12.38 -60.23
C ARG A 52 -14.72 12.16 -59.06
N LEU A 53 -16.05 12.26 -59.25
CA LEU A 53 -17.03 11.88 -58.21
C LEU A 53 -16.88 10.44 -57.79
N ARG A 54 -16.67 9.51 -58.75
CA ARG A 54 -16.46 8.08 -58.45
C ARG A 54 -15.19 7.87 -57.59
N ASP A 55 -14.10 8.55 -57.91
CA ASP A 55 -12.86 8.47 -57.15
C ASP A 55 -13.05 8.98 -55.72
N LEU A 56 -13.70 10.10 -55.52
CA LEU A 56 -14.00 10.68 -54.21
C LEU A 56 -14.90 9.76 -53.37
N TYR A 57 -15.88 9.09 -54.00
CA TYR A 57 -16.72 8.09 -53.31
C TYR A 57 -15.98 6.81 -52.98
N ASN A 58 -14.99 6.39 -53.79
CA ASN A 58 -14.12 5.24 -53.51
C ASN A 58 -13.14 5.54 -52.35
N ASP A 59 -12.70 6.77 -52.22
CA ASP A 59 -11.90 7.21 -51.09
C ASP A 59 -12.72 7.29 -49.80
N GLY A 60 -14.00 7.63 -49.94
CA GLY A 60 -14.95 7.74 -48.86
C GLY A 60 -15.23 9.19 -48.48
N ILE A 61 -16.53 9.50 -48.42
CA ILE A 61 -17.02 10.84 -48.02
C ILE A 61 -17.73 10.68 -46.67
N MET A 62 -17.25 11.43 -45.70
CA MET A 62 -17.78 11.41 -44.33
C MET A 62 -18.56 12.67 -44.02
N ASN A 63 -19.50 12.60 -43.06
CA ASN A 63 -20.15 13.77 -42.52
C ASN A 63 -19.13 14.78 -42.00
N THR A 64 -19.29 16.06 -42.32
CA THR A 64 -18.33 17.12 -41.98
C THR A 64 -18.10 17.24 -40.46
N ALA A 65 -19.12 17.05 -39.63
CA ALA A 65 -18.99 17.11 -38.18
C ALA A 65 -18.13 15.96 -37.64
N GLU A 66 -18.39 14.73 -38.07
CA GLU A 66 -17.63 13.53 -37.68
C GLU A 66 -16.18 13.60 -38.19
N TYR A 67 -16.00 14.06 -39.44
CA TYR A 67 -14.68 14.26 -40.02
C TYR A 67 -13.84 15.24 -39.20
N ASN A 68 -14.40 16.40 -38.82
CA ASN A 68 -13.69 17.41 -38.03
C ASN A 68 -13.27 16.87 -36.63
N ASP A 69 -14.11 16.06 -35.99
CA ASP A 69 -13.79 15.46 -34.71
C ASP A 69 -12.66 14.44 -34.82
N LEU A 70 -12.65 13.63 -35.85
CA LEU A 70 -11.59 12.64 -36.10
C LEU A 70 -10.29 13.30 -36.59
N HIS A 71 -10.39 14.34 -37.41
CA HIS A 71 -9.24 15.01 -38.03
C HIS A 71 -8.45 15.89 -37.07
N ARG A 72 -8.94 16.11 -35.81
CA ARG A 72 -8.14 16.72 -34.74
C ARG A 72 -6.84 15.97 -34.46
N ASP A 73 -6.84 14.67 -34.71
CA ASP A 73 -5.64 13.83 -34.67
C ASP A 73 -5.36 13.29 -36.08
N THR A 74 -4.46 13.92 -36.80
CA THR A 74 -4.09 13.56 -38.18
C THR A 74 -3.42 12.21 -38.32
N THR A 75 -2.95 11.63 -37.20
CA THR A 75 -2.34 10.30 -37.16
C THR A 75 -3.37 9.20 -37.00
N ARG A 76 -4.64 9.56 -36.83
CA ARG A 76 -5.71 8.60 -36.54
C ARG A 76 -6.05 7.75 -37.77
N MET A 77 -6.14 6.46 -37.53
CA MET A 77 -6.58 5.47 -38.52
C MET A 77 -8.03 5.11 -38.27
N ILE A 78 -8.77 4.81 -39.33
CA ILE A 78 -10.11 4.24 -39.25
C ILE A 78 -10.15 2.95 -40.08
N ARG A 79 -11.08 2.07 -39.77
CA ARG A 79 -11.25 0.80 -40.47
C ARG A 79 -12.52 0.82 -41.32
N ILE A 80 -12.34 0.79 -42.63
CA ILE A 80 -13.46 0.86 -43.59
C ILE A 80 -13.84 -0.57 -44.02
N ILE A 81 -15.12 -0.88 -43.86
CA ILE A 81 -15.73 -2.14 -44.27
C ILE A 81 -16.33 -1.96 -45.65
N ASP A 82 -15.84 -2.77 -46.61
CA ASP A 82 -16.37 -2.92 -47.97
C ASP A 82 -16.79 -4.35 -48.17
N GLY A 83 -18.09 -4.61 -48.01
CA GLY A 83 -18.62 -5.96 -48.09
C GLY A 83 -18.08 -6.92 -47.02
N LYS A 84 -17.13 -7.79 -47.36
CA LYS A 84 -16.50 -8.75 -46.43
C LYS A 84 -15.10 -8.30 -45.99
N ASP A 85 -14.53 -7.32 -46.66
CA ASP A 85 -13.17 -6.83 -46.38
C ASP A 85 -13.19 -5.62 -45.47
N ALA A 86 -12.21 -5.54 -44.56
CA ALA A 86 -12.02 -4.44 -43.66
C ALA A 86 -10.60 -3.89 -43.80
N ASN A 87 -10.47 -2.71 -44.37
CA ASN A 87 -9.18 -2.09 -44.65
C ASN A 87 -8.96 -0.86 -43.72
N SER A 88 -7.75 -0.74 -43.19
CA SER A 88 -7.35 0.43 -42.41
C SER A 88 -6.95 1.55 -43.35
N LYS A 89 -7.52 2.74 -43.16
CA LYS A 89 -7.18 3.96 -43.90
C LYS A 89 -6.88 5.11 -42.92
N ALA A 90 -5.92 5.96 -43.30
CA ALA A 90 -5.66 7.17 -42.54
C ALA A 90 -6.79 8.18 -42.72
N ILE A 91 -7.15 8.92 -41.68
CA ILE A 91 -8.20 9.95 -41.75
C ILE A 91 -7.90 11.03 -42.81
N THR A 92 -6.62 11.27 -43.07
CA THR A 92 -6.14 12.22 -44.09
C THR A 92 -6.42 11.79 -45.53
N SER A 93 -6.70 10.51 -45.78
CA SER A 93 -7.07 9.98 -47.11
C SER A 93 -8.57 9.96 -47.36
N ILE A 94 -9.37 10.41 -46.41
CA ILE A 94 -10.83 10.43 -46.46
C ILE A 94 -11.28 11.87 -46.63
N ASN A 95 -12.43 12.08 -47.23
CA ASN A 95 -12.96 13.39 -47.49
C ASN A 95 -14.16 13.71 -46.60
N SER A 96 -14.28 14.96 -46.13
CA SER A 96 -15.55 15.52 -45.74
C SER A 96 -16.33 15.95 -46.96
N VAL A 97 -17.62 16.20 -46.86
CA VAL A 97 -18.41 16.76 -47.96
C VAL A 97 -17.80 18.08 -48.49
N ILE A 98 -17.27 18.92 -47.59
CA ILE A 98 -16.63 20.20 -47.96
C ILE A 98 -15.30 19.95 -48.67
N SER A 99 -14.43 19.10 -48.10
CA SER A 99 -13.15 18.84 -48.74
C SER A 99 -13.29 18.07 -50.05
N ALA A 100 -14.28 17.20 -50.19
CA ALA A 100 -14.60 16.53 -51.44
C ALA A 100 -14.98 17.53 -52.54
N TYR A 101 -15.79 18.55 -52.18
CA TYR A 101 -16.10 19.62 -53.13
C TYR A 101 -14.85 20.41 -53.57
N GLU A 102 -13.96 20.74 -52.66
CA GLU A 102 -12.71 21.43 -53.00
C GLU A 102 -11.78 20.57 -53.84
N GLN A 103 -11.73 19.26 -53.57
CA GLN A 103 -10.90 18.32 -54.33
C GLN A 103 -11.36 18.12 -55.78
N ILE A 104 -12.62 18.36 -56.14
CA ILE A 104 -13.08 18.37 -57.55
C ILE A 104 -12.26 19.38 -58.36
N PHE A 105 -11.94 20.51 -57.77
CA PHE A 105 -11.23 21.61 -58.44
C PHE A 105 -9.69 21.53 -58.35
N LEU A 106 -9.16 20.48 -57.76
CA LEU A 106 -7.70 20.21 -57.80
C LEU A 106 -7.27 19.54 -59.12
N ASP A 107 -8.23 19.04 -59.90
CA ASP A 107 -7.94 18.57 -61.25
C ASP A 107 -7.65 19.75 -62.15
N GLU A 108 -6.50 19.76 -62.85
CA GLU A 108 -6.04 20.87 -63.69
C GLU A 108 -7.04 21.20 -64.80
N THR A 109 -7.75 20.22 -65.33
CA THR A 109 -8.74 20.37 -66.37
C THR A 109 -10.01 21.03 -65.86
N LEU A 110 -10.44 20.68 -64.67
CA LEU A 110 -11.64 21.25 -64.03
C LEU A 110 -11.36 22.61 -63.39
N ALA A 111 -10.14 22.87 -62.94
CA ALA A 111 -9.75 24.15 -62.33
C ALA A 111 -9.89 25.33 -63.27
N GLN A 112 -9.65 25.14 -64.57
CA GLN A 112 -9.75 26.18 -65.61
C GLN A 112 -11.20 26.66 -65.82
N HIS A 113 -12.19 25.83 -65.49
CA HIS A 113 -13.64 26.15 -65.69
C HIS A 113 -14.40 26.29 -64.37
N ARG A 114 -13.71 26.63 -63.29
CA ARG A 114 -14.26 26.73 -61.92
C ARG A 114 -15.50 27.58 -61.80
N ASP A 115 -15.53 28.71 -62.56
CA ASP A 115 -16.66 29.65 -62.51
C ASP A 115 -17.93 29.09 -63.16
N ILE A 116 -17.81 28.24 -64.16
CA ILE A 116 -18.93 27.56 -64.81
C ILE A 116 -19.40 26.40 -63.89
N LEU A 117 -18.48 25.64 -63.36
CA LEU A 117 -18.78 24.46 -62.50
C LEU A 117 -19.39 24.85 -61.15
N ARG A 118 -19.07 26.01 -60.64
CA ARG A 118 -19.74 26.56 -59.44
C ARG A 118 -21.24 26.79 -59.66
N LYS A 119 -21.66 27.10 -60.88
CA LYS A 119 -23.08 27.29 -61.22
C LYS A 119 -23.83 25.96 -61.35
N CYS A 120 -23.12 24.84 -61.41
CA CYS A 120 -23.69 23.49 -61.54
C CYS A 120 -24.05 22.84 -60.21
N ASN A 121 -23.98 23.55 -59.05
CA ASN A 121 -24.34 23.02 -57.73
C ASN A 121 -23.80 21.61 -57.46
N LEU A 122 -22.53 21.35 -57.77
CA LEU A 122 -21.91 20.03 -57.61
C LEU A 122 -21.99 19.48 -56.15
N ASN A 123 -22.26 20.37 -55.19
CA ASN A 123 -22.53 19.96 -53.82
C ASN A 123 -23.74 19.04 -53.64
N ASP A 124 -24.73 19.17 -54.55
CA ASP A 124 -25.98 18.38 -54.46
C ASP A 124 -25.74 16.89 -54.78
N TYR A 125 -24.59 16.56 -55.39
CA TYR A 125 -24.18 15.19 -55.75
C TYR A 125 -23.08 14.66 -54.83
N LEU A 126 -22.80 15.35 -53.69
CA LEU A 126 -21.83 14.92 -52.70
C LEU A 126 -22.55 14.58 -51.40
N ALA A 127 -22.92 13.34 -51.22
CA ALA A 127 -23.54 12.84 -49.99
C ALA A 127 -22.55 11.96 -49.21
N PRO A 128 -22.60 11.97 -47.87
CA PRO A 128 -21.79 11.05 -47.09
C PRO A 128 -22.10 9.59 -47.42
N ASN A 129 -21.08 8.79 -47.73
CA ASN A 129 -21.21 7.34 -47.96
C ASN A 129 -20.46 6.50 -46.92
N LEU A 130 -19.81 7.12 -45.93
CA LEU A 130 -19.23 6.45 -44.76
C LEU A 130 -20.14 6.63 -43.56
N THR A 131 -20.57 5.50 -42.98
CA THR A 131 -21.44 5.48 -41.80
C THR A 131 -20.73 4.76 -40.66
N TYR A 132 -20.70 5.34 -39.44
CA TYR A 132 -20.12 4.74 -38.28
C TYR A 132 -20.84 3.45 -37.86
N ASP A 133 -20.09 2.34 -37.76
CA ASP A 133 -20.61 1.05 -37.24
C ASP A 133 -20.38 0.99 -35.71
N LYS A 134 -21.40 1.42 -34.98
CA LYS A 134 -21.37 1.43 -33.52
C LYS A 134 -21.15 0.03 -32.93
N ASN A 135 -21.84 -0.97 -33.46
CA ASN A 135 -21.83 -2.33 -32.88
C ASN A 135 -20.45 -2.98 -33.00
N ARG A 136 -19.83 -2.89 -34.19
CA ARG A 136 -18.47 -3.44 -34.40
C ARG A 136 -17.41 -2.64 -33.68
N SER A 137 -17.56 -1.33 -33.65
CA SER A 137 -16.65 -0.44 -32.94
C SER A 137 -16.65 -0.70 -31.43
N GLU A 138 -17.83 -0.83 -30.83
CA GLU A 138 -17.96 -1.16 -29.40
C GLU A 138 -17.49 -2.59 -29.09
N ALA A 139 -17.77 -3.56 -29.95
CA ALA A 139 -17.29 -4.92 -29.79
C ALA A 139 -15.76 -4.98 -29.81
N SER A 140 -15.13 -4.33 -30.81
CA SER A 140 -13.66 -4.25 -30.92
C SER A 140 -13.03 -3.50 -29.75
N LEU A 141 -13.65 -2.43 -29.27
CA LEU A 141 -13.22 -1.69 -28.10
C LEU A 141 -13.27 -2.56 -26.85
N ASN A 142 -14.35 -3.31 -26.66
CA ASN A 142 -14.50 -4.24 -25.53
C ASN A 142 -13.50 -5.39 -25.62
N GLU A 143 -13.24 -5.91 -26.80
CA GLU A 143 -12.21 -6.94 -27.03
C GLU A 143 -10.81 -6.39 -26.69
N LEU A 144 -10.51 -5.18 -27.12
CA LEU A 144 -9.27 -4.49 -26.77
C LEU A 144 -9.16 -4.27 -25.26
N HIS A 145 -10.21 -3.85 -24.59
CA HIS A 145 -10.26 -3.74 -23.14
C HIS A 145 -10.03 -5.07 -22.42
N ASN A 146 -10.60 -6.15 -22.93
CA ASN A 146 -10.49 -7.49 -22.35
C ASN A 146 -9.12 -8.13 -22.66
N SER A 147 -8.46 -7.75 -23.74
CA SER A 147 -7.12 -8.23 -24.11
C SER A 147 -6.02 -7.65 -23.23
N ILE A 148 -6.30 -6.53 -22.55
CA ILE A 148 -5.36 -5.95 -21.59
C ILE A 148 -5.48 -6.73 -20.28
N PRO A 149 -4.49 -7.53 -19.89
CA PRO A 149 -4.57 -8.30 -18.66
C PRO A 149 -4.68 -7.35 -17.47
N LEU A 150 -5.78 -7.43 -16.74
CA LEU A 150 -6.03 -6.71 -15.48
C LEU A 150 -4.98 -7.08 -14.40
N ALA A 151 -4.27 -8.19 -14.59
CA ALA A 151 -3.22 -8.66 -13.72
C ALA A 151 -2.01 -9.12 -14.55
N THR A 152 -0.83 -8.58 -14.26
CA THR A 152 0.45 -8.92 -14.88
C THR A 152 1.01 -10.29 -14.44
N GLY A 153 0.19 -11.16 -13.89
CA GLY A 153 0.52 -12.52 -13.47
C GLY A 153 -0.36 -12.99 -12.33
N LEU A 154 -0.62 -14.28 -12.31
CA LEU A 154 -1.33 -14.96 -11.22
C LEU A 154 -0.30 -15.46 -10.21
N VAL A 155 -0.40 -15.01 -8.96
CA VAL A 155 0.40 -15.53 -7.85
C VAL A 155 -0.44 -16.53 -7.09
N GLN A 156 -0.01 -17.78 -7.02
CA GLN A 156 -0.71 -18.85 -6.31
C GLN A 156 -0.52 -18.70 -4.78
N ARG A 157 -1.47 -19.24 -4.03
CA ARG A 157 -1.37 -19.27 -2.57
C ARG A 157 -0.15 -20.11 -2.15
N GLY A 158 0.76 -19.51 -1.37
CA GLY A 158 2.01 -20.17 -0.96
C GLY A 158 3.15 -20.06 -1.97
N GLN A 159 2.91 -19.44 -3.13
CA GLN A 159 3.98 -19.17 -4.09
C GLN A 159 4.93 -18.11 -3.55
N LYS A 160 6.21 -18.42 -3.57
CA LYS A 160 7.29 -17.50 -3.22
C LYS A 160 7.35 -16.36 -4.26
N ILE A 161 7.28 -15.12 -3.80
CA ILE A 161 7.36 -13.92 -4.65
C ILE A 161 8.81 -13.45 -4.76
N ILE A 162 9.56 -13.44 -3.65
CA ILE A 162 10.95 -12.99 -3.57
C ILE A 162 11.63 -13.67 -2.37
N ASP A 163 12.94 -13.83 -2.44
CA ASP A 163 13.75 -14.33 -1.33
C ASP A 163 14.40 -13.18 -0.54
N ARG A 164 14.84 -13.51 0.67
CA ARG A 164 15.60 -12.59 1.51
C ARG A 164 16.99 -12.37 0.87
N GLY A 165 17.24 -11.11 0.45
CA GLY A 165 18.49 -10.73 -0.23
C GLY A 165 18.41 -10.63 -1.74
N ASP A 166 17.27 -11.00 -2.37
CA ASP A 166 17.06 -10.83 -3.80
C ASP A 166 16.81 -9.37 -4.17
N ILE A 167 17.26 -8.98 -5.37
CA ILE A 167 17.02 -7.64 -5.91
C ILE A 167 15.57 -7.54 -6.36
N VAL A 168 14.88 -6.51 -5.88
CA VAL A 168 13.49 -6.23 -6.25
C VAL A 168 13.47 -5.57 -7.63
N ASP A 169 13.10 -6.32 -8.66
CA ASP A 169 12.84 -5.77 -9.99
C ASP A 169 11.48 -5.04 -10.06
N ALA A 170 11.23 -4.31 -11.15
CA ALA A 170 9.99 -3.54 -11.33
C ALA A 170 8.74 -4.43 -11.32
N LYS A 171 8.84 -5.68 -11.81
CA LYS A 171 7.74 -6.65 -11.83
C LYS A 171 7.42 -7.14 -10.42
N THR A 172 8.44 -7.56 -9.68
CA THR A 172 8.32 -8.02 -8.28
C THR A 172 7.81 -6.90 -7.37
N TYR A 173 8.30 -5.66 -7.57
CA TYR A 173 7.79 -4.49 -6.85
C TYR A 173 6.29 -4.28 -7.07
N ASN A 174 5.82 -4.35 -8.32
CA ASN A 174 4.39 -4.21 -8.65
C ASN A 174 3.53 -5.33 -8.03
N ILE A 175 4.05 -6.56 -8.00
CA ILE A 175 3.38 -7.69 -7.34
C ILE A 175 3.27 -7.45 -5.84
N LEU A 176 4.35 -7.02 -5.18
CA LEU A 176 4.38 -6.73 -3.75
C LEU A 176 3.44 -5.56 -3.39
N MET A 177 3.42 -4.50 -4.20
CA MET A 177 2.52 -3.36 -3.98
C MET A 177 1.06 -3.73 -4.18
N SER A 178 0.76 -4.56 -5.19
CA SER A 178 -0.59 -5.07 -5.42
C SER A 178 -1.05 -5.99 -4.28
N PHE A 179 -0.16 -6.86 -3.80
CA PHE A 179 -0.40 -7.73 -2.65
C PHE A 179 -0.65 -6.92 -1.37
N LYS A 180 0.19 -5.90 -1.11
CA LYS A 180 0.00 -4.98 0.03
C LYS A 180 -1.36 -4.29 -0.02
N LYS A 181 -1.73 -3.74 -1.20
CA LYS A 181 -3.01 -3.05 -1.39
C LYS A 181 -4.21 -3.99 -1.20
N GLU A 182 -4.13 -5.21 -1.74
CA GLU A 182 -5.20 -6.21 -1.60
C GLU A 182 -5.32 -6.72 -0.16
N THR A 183 -4.20 -6.89 0.53
CA THR A 183 -4.19 -7.26 1.96
C THR A 183 -4.81 -6.16 2.81
N GLN A 184 -4.46 -4.90 2.56
CA GLN A 184 -5.07 -3.75 3.25
C GLN A 184 -6.58 -3.68 2.99
N ARG A 185 -7.01 -3.84 1.73
CA ARG A 185 -8.44 -3.83 1.36
C ARG A 185 -9.22 -4.99 2.00
N LYS A 186 -8.61 -6.15 2.11
CA LYS A 186 -9.20 -7.29 2.83
C LYS A 186 -9.34 -7.00 4.31
N HIS A 187 -8.33 -6.37 4.92
CA HIS A 187 -8.41 -5.97 6.33
C HIS A 187 -9.51 -4.95 6.60
N GLU A 188 -9.75 -3.99 5.70
CA GLU A 188 -10.79 -2.97 5.88
C GLU A 188 -12.22 -3.49 5.72
N ASN A 189 -12.44 -4.53 4.91
CA ASN A 189 -13.77 -5.03 4.53
C ASN A 189 -14.06 -6.46 5.04
N ASP A 190 -13.17 -7.08 5.83
CA ASP A 190 -13.33 -8.47 6.26
C ASP A 190 -14.20 -8.52 7.54
N PRO A 191 -15.40 -9.16 7.52
CA PRO A 191 -16.18 -9.41 8.71
C PRO A 191 -15.43 -10.24 9.77
N ARG A 192 -14.30 -10.88 9.38
CA ARG A 192 -13.40 -11.57 10.31
C ARG A 192 -12.61 -10.61 11.20
N LEU A 193 -12.47 -9.32 10.81
CA LEU A 193 -11.81 -8.31 11.63
C LEU A 193 -12.49 -8.19 13.00
N SER A 194 -13.82 -8.23 13.03
CA SER A 194 -14.60 -8.20 14.28
C SER A 194 -14.33 -9.43 15.16
N LEU A 195 -14.17 -10.61 14.57
CA LEU A 195 -13.82 -11.84 15.30
C LEU A 195 -12.37 -11.78 15.82
N THR A 196 -11.44 -11.21 15.06
CA THR A 196 -10.05 -11.03 15.51
C THR A 196 -9.98 -10.07 16.69
N ILE A 197 -10.68 -8.94 16.63
CA ILE A 197 -10.78 -7.98 17.74
C ILE A 197 -11.43 -8.62 18.95
N LEU A 198 -12.53 -9.37 18.76
CA LEU A 198 -13.18 -10.10 19.83
C LEU A 198 -12.23 -11.11 20.49
N GLY A 199 -11.46 -11.85 19.68
CA GLY A 199 -10.44 -12.77 20.17
C GLY A 199 -9.36 -12.08 21.00
N GLN A 200 -8.88 -10.93 20.56
CA GLN A 200 -7.89 -10.13 21.30
C GLN A 200 -8.47 -9.60 22.63
N ILE A 201 -9.71 -9.10 22.63
CA ILE A 201 -10.37 -8.64 23.85
C ILE A 201 -10.54 -9.82 24.83
N LEU A 202 -10.97 -10.98 24.34
CA LEU A 202 -11.13 -12.17 25.18
C LEU A 202 -9.79 -12.62 25.77
N TYR A 203 -8.71 -12.62 24.97
CA TYR A 203 -7.37 -12.97 25.42
C TYR A 203 -6.87 -12.02 26.53
N VAL A 204 -7.00 -10.72 26.33
CA VAL A 204 -6.63 -9.70 27.32
C VAL A 204 -7.48 -9.90 28.62
N ALA A 205 -8.78 -10.10 28.47
CA ALA A 205 -9.68 -10.33 29.60
C ALA A 205 -9.29 -11.58 30.41
N ILE A 206 -8.91 -12.68 29.75
CA ILE A 206 -8.43 -13.90 30.41
C ILE A 206 -7.16 -13.62 31.20
N LEU A 207 -6.14 -12.98 30.59
CA LEU A 207 -4.88 -12.72 31.27
C LEU A 207 -5.03 -11.78 32.46
N ILE A 208 -5.80 -10.71 32.33
CA ILE A 208 -6.07 -9.79 33.45
C ILE A 208 -6.89 -10.46 34.54
N THR A 209 -7.86 -11.31 34.18
CA THR A 209 -8.63 -12.09 35.17
C THR A 209 -7.74 -13.08 35.92
N CYS A 210 -6.89 -13.81 35.21
CA CYS A 210 -5.91 -14.71 35.83
C CYS A 210 -4.98 -13.96 36.80
N PHE A 211 -4.49 -12.79 36.42
CA PHE A 211 -3.67 -11.95 37.27
C PHE A 211 -4.43 -11.45 38.49
N THR A 212 -5.69 -11.02 38.33
CA THR A 212 -6.54 -10.58 39.45
C THR A 212 -6.83 -11.72 40.41
N ILE A 213 -7.14 -12.92 39.92
CA ILE A 213 -7.32 -14.14 40.73
C ILE A 213 -6.06 -14.48 41.50
N TYR A 214 -4.87 -14.40 40.83
CA TYR A 214 -3.59 -14.60 41.50
C TYR A 214 -3.41 -13.63 42.66
N LEU A 215 -3.66 -12.33 42.48
CA LEU A 215 -3.55 -11.33 43.54
C LEU A 215 -4.54 -11.61 44.67
N TYR A 216 -5.80 -11.92 44.35
CA TYR A 216 -6.86 -12.17 45.32
C TYR A 216 -6.56 -13.39 46.21
N HIS A 217 -6.07 -14.51 45.64
CA HIS A 217 -5.87 -15.77 46.38
C HIS A 217 -4.49 -15.83 47.04
N TYR A 218 -3.44 -15.34 46.37
CA TYR A 218 -2.08 -15.54 46.86
C TYR A 218 -1.43 -14.30 47.44
N ARG A 219 -1.95 -13.12 47.11
CA ARG A 219 -1.40 -11.81 47.50
C ARG A 219 -2.47 -10.83 47.96
N LYS A 220 -3.31 -11.28 48.86
CA LYS A 220 -4.41 -10.55 49.44
C LYS A 220 -3.97 -9.23 50.09
N ASP A 221 -2.77 -9.25 50.70
CA ASP A 221 -2.12 -8.09 51.28
C ASP A 221 -1.81 -6.95 50.28
N TYR A 222 -1.50 -7.29 49.02
CA TYR A 222 -1.33 -6.28 47.94
C TYR A 222 -2.65 -5.93 47.27
N PHE A 223 -3.56 -6.90 47.17
CA PHE A 223 -4.86 -6.70 46.55
C PHE A 223 -5.73 -5.73 47.36
N GLU A 224 -5.77 -5.86 48.68
CA GLU A 224 -6.51 -4.98 49.57
C GLU A 224 -5.91 -3.57 49.69
N LYS A 225 -4.63 -3.38 49.46
CA LYS A 225 -3.99 -2.08 49.44
C LYS A 225 -4.11 -1.42 48.07
N ILE A 226 -5.05 -0.49 47.93
CA ILE A 226 -5.33 0.20 46.69
C ILE A 226 -4.05 0.70 46.00
N ARG A 227 -3.08 1.28 46.71
CA ARG A 227 -1.83 1.79 46.16
C ARG A 227 -1.00 0.70 45.48
N SER A 228 -0.89 -0.48 46.13
CA SER A 228 -0.14 -1.62 45.60
C SER A 228 -0.79 -2.21 44.35
N ALA A 229 -2.10 -2.45 44.41
CA ALA A 229 -2.84 -2.94 43.27
C ALA A 229 -2.79 -1.94 42.09
N THR A 230 -3.01 -0.66 42.33
CA THR A 230 -2.95 0.37 41.30
C THR A 230 -1.59 0.45 40.64
N MET A 231 -0.48 0.37 41.41
CA MET A 231 0.86 0.38 40.83
C MET A 231 1.06 -0.79 39.85
N LEU A 232 0.63 -2.01 40.20
CA LEU A 232 0.79 -3.19 39.37
C LEU A 232 0.00 -3.04 38.03
N TYR A 233 -1.27 -2.63 38.10
CA TYR A 233 -2.08 -2.44 36.90
C TYR A 233 -1.60 -1.25 36.04
N VAL A 234 -1.14 -0.17 36.66
CA VAL A 234 -0.59 0.98 35.92
C VAL A 234 0.69 0.58 35.16
N LEU A 235 1.57 -0.23 35.78
CA LEU A 235 2.77 -0.74 35.09
C LEU A 235 2.38 -1.60 33.89
N ILE A 236 1.45 -2.55 34.06
CA ILE A 236 0.98 -3.39 32.96
C ILE A 236 0.42 -2.54 31.82
N VAL A 237 -0.48 -1.61 32.13
CA VAL A 237 -1.15 -0.77 31.12
C VAL A 237 -0.15 0.17 30.42
N CYS A 238 0.76 0.79 31.19
CA CYS A 238 1.74 1.73 30.65
C CYS A 238 2.69 1.04 29.67
N PHE A 239 3.28 -0.10 30.05
CA PHE A 239 4.19 -0.84 29.18
C PHE A 239 3.48 -1.42 27.96
N THR A 240 2.26 -1.96 28.12
CA THR A 240 1.46 -2.48 27.00
C THR A 240 1.06 -1.35 26.04
N ALA A 241 0.68 -0.17 26.54
CA ALA A 241 0.34 0.98 25.71
C ALA A 241 1.54 1.49 24.91
N VAL A 242 2.73 1.64 25.57
CA VAL A 242 3.96 2.04 24.88
C VAL A 242 4.36 1.01 23.83
N ALA A 243 4.30 -0.28 24.14
CA ALA A 243 4.59 -1.37 23.20
C ALA A 243 3.65 -1.33 21.98
N SER A 244 2.35 -1.12 22.19
CA SER A 244 1.37 -0.99 21.12
C SER A 244 1.65 0.20 20.19
N LEU A 245 2.07 1.34 20.76
CA LEU A 245 2.47 2.51 19.96
C LEU A 245 3.74 2.24 19.14
N MET A 246 4.72 1.51 19.72
CA MET A 246 5.98 1.18 19.02
C MET A 246 5.74 0.24 17.83
N VAL A 247 4.89 -0.75 17.98
CA VAL A 247 4.57 -1.72 16.89
C VAL A 247 3.94 -1.03 15.68
N GLY A 248 3.22 0.08 15.88
CA GLY A 248 2.64 0.89 14.79
C GLY A 248 3.66 1.73 14.00
N HIS A 249 4.87 1.91 14.51
CA HIS A 249 5.92 2.73 13.89
C HIS A 249 7.04 1.89 13.26
N THR A 250 7.42 2.22 12.04
CA THR A 250 8.46 1.51 11.28
C THR A 250 9.88 1.72 11.80
N VAL A 251 10.10 2.75 12.61
CA VAL A 251 11.43 3.16 13.12
C VAL A 251 11.73 2.62 14.52
N LEU A 252 10.69 2.34 15.31
CA LEU A 252 10.85 1.91 16.71
C LEU A 252 10.69 0.39 16.82
N HIS A 253 11.76 -0.28 17.21
CA HIS A 253 11.74 -1.71 17.45
C HIS A 253 11.33 -2.03 18.88
N ILE A 254 10.54 -3.09 19.11
CA ILE A 254 10.01 -3.46 20.43
C ILE A 254 11.12 -3.75 21.47
N TYR A 255 12.26 -4.28 21.04
CA TYR A 255 13.39 -4.57 21.91
C TYR A 255 14.10 -3.33 22.47
N ILE A 256 13.73 -2.11 22.04
CA ILE A 256 14.20 -0.87 22.67
C ILE A 256 13.53 -0.68 24.04
N LEU A 257 12.26 -1.13 24.20
CA LEU A 257 11.50 -0.95 25.42
C LEU A 257 12.03 -1.87 26.54
N PRO A 258 12.51 -1.33 27.67
CA PRO A 258 13.12 -2.12 28.72
C PRO A 258 12.07 -2.78 29.63
N PHE A 259 11.46 -3.87 29.17
CA PHE A 259 10.45 -4.62 29.94
C PHE A 259 10.95 -5.13 31.28
N ALA A 260 12.26 -5.40 31.39
CA ALA A 260 12.89 -5.80 32.65
C ALA A 260 12.77 -4.73 33.77
N MET A 261 12.42 -3.48 33.45
CA MET A 261 12.06 -2.46 34.47
C MET A 261 10.86 -2.89 35.30
N ILE A 262 9.89 -3.62 34.72
CA ILE A 262 8.69 -4.06 35.44
C ILE A 262 9.06 -4.94 36.65
N PRO A 263 9.78 -6.06 36.46
CA PRO A 263 10.17 -6.88 37.58
C PRO A 263 11.15 -6.18 38.52
N ILE A 264 12.01 -5.24 38.04
CA ILE A 264 12.85 -4.42 38.90
C ILE A 264 11.99 -3.61 39.86
N PHE A 265 11.01 -2.83 39.35
CA PHE A 265 10.16 -1.99 40.17
C PHE A 265 9.31 -2.81 41.16
N VAL A 266 8.68 -3.87 40.67
CA VAL A 266 7.85 -4.69 41.55
C VAL A 266 8.68 -5.40 42.61
N ARG A 267 9.90 -5.87 42.26
CA ARG A 267 10.79 -6.54 43.21
C ARG A 267 11.29 -5.62 44.31
N VAL A 268 11.54 -4.36 44.02
CA VAL A 268 12.00 -3.35 44.98
C VAL A 268 10.94 -3.06 46.06
N PHE A 269 9.66 -2.99 45.66
CA PHE A 269 8.56 -2.61 46.56
C PHE A 269 7.76 -3.79 47.10
N MET A 270 7.86 -4.96 46.46
CA MET A 270 7.07 -6.15 46.74
C MET A 270 7.95 -7.40 46.78
N ASP A 271 7.40 -8.52 46.33
CA ASP A 271 8.09 -9.79 46.33
C ASP A 271 8.42 -10.31 44.93
N SER A 272 9.36 -11.30 44.87
CA SER A 272 9.81 -11.90 43.62
C SER A 272 8.69 -12.59 42.84
N ARG A 273 7.72 -13.23 43.53
CA ARG A 273 6.63 -13.95 42.86
C ARG A 273 5.68 -12.99 42.15
N THR A 274 5.32 -11.90 42.80
CA THR A 274 4.48 -10.87 42.20
C THR A 274 5.21 -10.16 41.08
N ALA A 275 6.54 -9.92 41.22
CA ALA A 275 7.36 -9.34 40.17
C ALA A 275 7.37 -10.22 38.91
N PHE A 276 7.58 -11.54 39.09
CA PHE A 276 7.56 -12.48 37.97
C PHE A 276 6.20 -12.55 37.28
N MET A 277 5.13 -12.67 38.04
CA MET A 277 3.76 -12.74 37.50
C MET A 277 3.38 -11.47 36.74
N THR A 278 3.67 -10.30 37.28
CA THR A 278 3.40 -9.02 36.61
C THR A 278 4.16 -8.92 35.30
N HIS A 279 5.45 -9.30 35.30
CA HIS A 279 6.28 -9.27 34.11
C HIS A 279 5.77 -10.22 33.04
N ILE A 280 5.54 -11.49 33.36
CA ILE A 280 5.07 -12.50 32.40
C ILE A 280 3.71 -12.11 31.81
N ILE A 281 2.76 -11.61 32.61
CA ILE A 281 1.47 -11.16 32.11
C ILE A 281 1.65 -10.00 31.12
N THR A 282 2.54 -9.05 31.43
CA THR A 282 2.79 -7.90 30.51
C THR A 282 3.46 -8.39 29.22
N VAL A 283 4.45 -9.28 29.31
CA VAL A 283 5.10 -9.87 28.13
C VAL A 283 4.11 -10.62 27.25
N LEU A 284 3.23 -11.45 27.84
CA LEU A 284 2.20 -12.18 27.12
C LEU A 284 1.18 -11.24 26.45
N LEU A 285 0.77 -10.15 27.12
CA LEU A 285 -0.11 -9.16 26.53
C LEU A 285 0.54 -8.48 25.32
N CYS A 286 1.83 -8.11 25.43
CA CYS A 286 2.56 -7.47 24.33
C CYS A 286 2.85 -8.44 23.17
N ALA A 287 3.12 -9.71 23.45
CA ALA A 287 3.36 -10.72 22.44
C ALA A 287 2.20 -10.88 21.44
N CYS A 288 0.97 -10.60 21.86
CA CYS A 288 -0.22 -10.66 21.01
C CYS A 288 -0.17 -9.71 19.80
N PHE A 289 0.63 -8.65 19.85
CA PHE A 289 0.75 -7.63 18.79
C PHE A 289 1.96 -7.85 17.88
N LEU A 290 2.84 -8.84 18.19
CA LEU A 290 4.10 -9.03 17.52
C LEU A 290 4.04 -10.07 16.40
N GLN A 291 4.94 -9.94 15.42
CA GLN A 291 5.09 -10.90 14.33
C GLN A 291 5.81 -12.19 14.78
N HIS A 292 6.78 -12.06 15.70
CA HIS A 292 7.58 -13.15 16.27
C HIS A 292 7.36 -13.27 17.79
N PRO A 293 6.14 -13.68 18.23
CA PRO A 293 5.79 -13.66 19.64
C PRO A 293 6.62 -14.62 20.50
N LEU A 294 6.99 -15.79 19.97
CA LEU A 294 7.74 -16.80 20.73
C LEU A 294 9.18 -16.34 21.06
N GLU A 295 9.85 -15.71 20.11
CA GLU A 295 11.20 -15.15 20.28
C GLU A 295 11.17 -14.05 21.36
N PHE A 296 10.23 -13.14 21.25
CA PHE A 296 10.05 -12.08 22.23
C PHE A 296 9.75 -12.60 23.63
N ILE A 297 8.82 -13.57 23.78
CA ILE A 297 8.51 -14.19 25.08
C ILE A 297 9.76 -14.84 25.68
N ALA A 298 10.55 -15.54 24.88
CA ALA A 298 11.76 -16.21 25.38
C ALA A 298 12.80 -15.20 25.88
N VAL A 299 13.13 -14.19 25.07
CA VAL A 299 14.12 -13.16 25.42
C VAL A 299 13.70 -12.38 26.67
N GLU A 300 12.45 -11.90 26.70
CA GLU A 300 11.96 -11.10 27.83
C GLU A 300 11.73 -11.93 29.09
N SER A 301 11.37 -13.22 28.97
CA SER A 301 11.28 -14.09 30.14
C SER A 301 12.63 -14.27 30.82
N VAL A 302 13.70 -14.48 30.04
CA VAL A 302 15.06 -14.57 30.56
C VAL A 302 15.49 -13.24 31.20
N ALA A 303 15.21 -12.11 30.55
CA ALA A 303 15.48 -10.78 31.09
C ALA A 303 14.81 -10.58 32.46
N GLY A 304 13.53 -10.93 32.57
CA GLY A 304 12.78 -10.83 33.83
C GLY A 304 13.33 -11.75 34.94
N MET A 305 13.71 -13.00 34.60
CA MET A 305 14.33 -13.90 35.56
C MET A 305 15.65 -13.36 36.09
N ILE A 306 16.54 -12.86 35.21
CA ILE A 306 17.81 -12.24 35.58
C ILE A 306 17.57 -11.02 36.48
N ALA A 307 16.64 -10.16 36.14
CA ALA A 307 16.27 -8.99 36.92
C ALA A 307 15.86 -9.37 38.35
N ILE A 308 14.98 -10.35 38.51
CA ILE A 308 14.48 -10.79 39.83
C ILE A 308 15.59 -11.44 40.65
N TYR A 309 16.40 -12.26 40.00
CA TYR A 309 17.47 -13.00 40.68
C TYR A 309 18.59 -12.06 41.14
N SER A 310 19.00 -11.14 40.25
CA SER A 310 20.07 -10.17 40.57
C SER A 310 19.70 -9.21 41.70
N LEU A 311 18.40 -8.94 41.89
CA LEU A 311 17.90 -8.05 42.93
C LEU A 311 17.43 -8.77 44.20
N ARG A 312 17.89 -10.00 44.44
CA ARG A 312 17.50 -10.77 45.63
C ARG A 312 17.81 -10.03 46.94
N GLU A 313 18.98 -9.43 47.03
CA GLU A 313 19.44 -8.69 48.20
C GLU A 313 19.87 -7.32 47.74
N LEU A 314 18.91 -6.37 47.70
CA LEU A 314 19.16 -5.00 47.27
C LEU A 314 19.80 -4.21 48.36
N SER A 315 21.12 -4.06 48.36
CA SER A 315 21.92 -3.39 49.39
C SER A 315 22.55 -2.07 48.89
N SER A 316 22.71 -1.87 47.60
CA SER A 316 23.39 -0.70 47.06
C SER A 316 22.86 -0.27 45.68
N ARG A 317 23.03 1.00 45.36
CA ARG A 317 22.66 1.58 44.05
C ARG A 317 23.47 0.97 42.89
N SER A 318 24.74 0.63 43.16
CA SER A 318 25.62 0.02 42.16
C SER A 318 25.13 -1.36 41.68
N GLN A 319 24.31 -2.03 42.49
CA GLN A 319 23.74 -3.33 42.14
C GLN A 319 22.76 -3.21 40.96
N LEU A 320 22.02 -2.09 40.86
CA LEU A 320 21.13 -1.83 39.68
C LEU A 320 21.93 -1.71 38.40
N PHE A 321 23.13 -1.12 38.46
CA PHE A 321 24.01 -1.02 37.29
C PHE A 321 24.47 -2.40 36.80
N TRP A 322 24.96 -3.24 37.71
CA TRP A 322 25.36 -4.60 37.38
C TRP A 322 24.19 -5.45 36.90
N THR A 323 23.00 -5.26 37.48
CA THR A 323 21.77 -5.91 37.04
C THR A 323 21.42 -5.53 35.61
N ALA A 324 21.47 -4.24 35.22
CA ALA A 324 21.20 -3.81 33.87
C ALA A 324 22.16 -4.46 32.85
N LEU A 325 23.46 -4.53 33.19
CA LEU A 325 24.47 -5.16 32.34
C LEU A 325 24.22 -6.67 32.20
N LEU A 326 23.90 -7.39 33.29
CA LEU A 326 23.56 -8.81 33.25
C LEU A 326 22.30 -9.09 32.45
N ILE A 327 21.27 -8.26 32.57
CA ILE A 327 20.03 -8.37 31.78
C ILE A 327 20.36 -8.24 30.30
N THR A 328 21.07 -7.18 29.91
CA THR A 328 21.43 -6.94 28.50
C THR A 328 22.26 -8.08 27.92
N ALA A 329 23.24 -8.58 28.67
CA ALA A 329 24.04 -9.74 28.26
C ALA A 329 23.18 -11.02 28.11
N GLY A 330 22.27 -11.26 29.05
CA GLY A 330 21.34 -12.38 28.99
C GLY A 330 20.38 -12.34 27.83
N MET A 331 19.83 -11.15 27.54
CA MET A 331 18.98 -10.92 26.35
C MET A 331 19.77 -11.20 25.07
N ALA A 332 20.96 -10.63 24.92
CA ALA A 332 21.79 -10.83 23.74
C ALA A 332 22.19 -12.29 23.52
N LEU A 333 22.52 -13.03 24.58
CA LEU A 333 22.84 -14.46 24.50
C LEU A 333 21.61 -15.31 24.15
N THR A 334 20.44 -14.93 24.65
CA THR A 334 19.19 -15.67 24.36
C THR A 334 18.78 -15.43 22.90
N ASP A 335 18.85 -14.20 22.44
CA ASP A 335 18.57 -13.80 21.07
C ASP A 335 19.51 -14.51 20.09
N LEU A 336 20.81 -14.49 20.36
CA LEU A 336 21.83 -15.24 19.62
C LEU A 336 21.52 -16.75 19.54
N SER A 337 21.09 -17.34 20.65
CA SER A 337 20.75 -18.77 20.68
C SER A 337 19.53 -19.07 19.79
N ILE A 338 18.54 -18.22 19.80
CA ILE A 338 17.35 -18.35 18.94
C ILE A 338 17.70 -18.16 17.47
N ASP A 339 18.53 -17.16 17.16
CA ASP A 339 19.04 -16.95 15.79
C ASP A 339 19.77 -18.19 15.27
N TRP A 340 20.59 -18.85 16.07
CA TRP A 340 21.28 -20.07 15.66
C TRP A 340 20.35 -21.28 15.49
N ILE A 341 19.27 -21.35 16.27
CA ILE A 341 18.25 -22.39 16.12
C ILE A 341 17.49 -22.18 14.78
N ASN A 342 17.17 -20.93 14.45
CA ASN A 342 16.38 -20.60 13.27
C ASN A 342 17.22 -20.55 11.98
N ASN A 343 18.47 -20.10 12.06
CA ASN A 343 19.38 -19.88 10.94
C ASN A 343 20.65 -20.70 11.15
N SER A 344 20.77 -21.83 10.45
CA SER A 344 21.99 -22.67 10.50
C SER A 344 23.22 -22.01 9.84
N ASP A 345 23.10 -20.78 9.34
CA ASP A 345 24.11 -20.09 8.54
C ASP A 345 24.61 -18.82 9.25
N LEU A 346 25.86 -18.88 9.76
CA LEU A 346 26.52 -17.79 10.48
C LEU A 346 26.71 -16.52 9.62
N SER A 347 26.60 -16.61 8.29
CA SER A 347 26.78 -15.47 7.37
C SER A 347 25.56 -14.55 7.30
N LYS A 348 24.42 -14.96 7.82
CA LYS A 348 23.15 -14.20 7.79
C LYS A 348 22.82 -13.47 9.10
N PHE A 349 23.83 -13.22 9.90
CA PHE A 349 23.69 -12.59 11.20
C PHE A 349 23.20 -11.13 11.09
N SER A 350 22.13 -10.79 11.81
CA SER A 350 21.53 -9.44 11.81
C SER A 350 22.09 -8.60 12.96
N TYR A 351 23.10 -7.77 12.68
CA TYR A 351 23.66 -6.85 13.69
C TYR A 351 22.68 -5.78 14.18
N SER A 352 21.60 -5.52 13.46
CA SER A 352 20.68 -4.43 13.78
C SER A 352 19.91 -4.65 15.09
N GLU A 353 19.60 -5.91 15.43
CA GLU A 353 18.85 -6.26 16.65
C GLU A 353 19.67 -6.01 17.90
N TYR A 354 20.97 -6.27 17.85
CA TYR A 354 21.89 -5.99 18.99
C TYR A 354 22.02 -4.49 19.31
N ASN A 355 21.86 -3.61 18.32
CA ASN A 355 21.82 -2.17 18.56
C ASN A 355 20.60 -1.81 19.42
N TYR A 356 19.44 -2.44 19.15
CA TYR A 356 18.23 -2.20 19.95
C TYR A 356 18.38 -2.74 21.38
N LEU A 357 19.01 -3.91 21.56
CA LEU A 357 19.30 -4.47 22.88
C LEU A 357 20.31 -3.60 23.65
N ALA A 358 21.30 -3.01 22.99
CA ALA A 358 22.23 -2.08 23.60
C ALA A 358 21.52 -0.80 24.08
N ILE A 359 20.61 -0.25 23.28
CA ILE A 359 19.77 0.89 23.68
C ILE A 359 18.89 0.53 24.87
N ASN A 360 18.28 -0.68 24.87
CA ASN A 360 17.51 -1.20 26.00
C ASN A 360 18.36 -1.22 27.28
N GLY A 361 19.59 -1.73 27.20
CA GLY A 361 20.53 -1.74 28.31
C GLY A 361 20.82 -0.34 28.87
N ILE A 362 21.00 0.64 28.00
CA ILE A 362 21.18 2.04 28.40
C ILE A 362 19.92 2.57 29.09
N LEU A 363 18.73 2.26 28.55
CA LEU A 363 17.47 2.70 29.16
C LEU A 363 17.23 2.04 30.52
N LEU A 364 17.73 0.79 30.75
CA LEU A 364 17.64 0.15 32.05
C LEU A 364 18.36 0.95 33.18
N PHE A 365 19.39 1.73 32.87
CA PHE A 365 19.98 2.64 33.85
C PHE A 365 19.02 3.73 34.31
N CYS A 366 18.04 4.11 33.47
CA CYS A 366 16.98 5.04 33.86
C CYS A 366 15.99 4.44 34.89
N SER A 367 16.09 3.13 35.18
CA SER A 367 15.25 2.51 36.21
C SER A 367 15.44 3.16 37.58
N TYR A 368 16.65 3.64 37.90
CA TYR A 368 16.94 4.28 39.19
C TYR A 368 16.16 5.58 39.40
N PRO A 369 16.22 6.60 38.52
CA PRO A 369 15.42 7.80 38.70
C PRO A 369 13.91 7.51 38.61
N LEU A 370 13.49 6.53 37.82
CA LEU A 370 12.09 6.13 37.76
C LEU A 370 11.58 5.46 39.03
N LEU A 371 12.44 4.70 39.77
CA LEU A 371 12.13 4.20 41.10
C LEU A 371 11.75 5.34 42.06
N TYR A 372 12.51 6.43 42.06
CA TYR A 372 12.19 7.60 42.88
C TYR A 372 10.83 8.24 42.52
N LEU A 373 10.51 8.28 41.21
CA LEU A 373 9.19 8.76 40.77
C LEU A 373 8.05 7.86 41.28
N ILE A 374 8.23 6.52 41.22
CA ILE A 374 7.27 5.55 41.73
C ILE A 374 7.10 5.65 43.23
N GLU A 375 8.21 5.80 44.01
CA GLU A 375 8.18 6.05 45.45
C GLU A 375 7.31 7.25 45.79
N LYS A 376 7.53 8.36 45.07
CA LYS A 376 6.81 9.62 45.31
C LYS A 376 5.35 9.53 44.84
N ALA A 377 5.07 8.89 43.71
CA ALA A 377 3.72 8.81 43.15
C ALA A 377 2.79 7.89 43.98
N PHE A 378 3.30 6.76 44.43
CA PHE A 378 2.51 5.78 45.18
C PHE A 378 2.72 5.81 46.68
N GLY A 379 3.70 6.61 47.18
CA GLY A 379 3.98 6.75 48.59
C GLY A 379 4.60 5.48 49.21
N PHE A 380 5.41 4.77 48.42
CA PHE A 380 6.24 3.67 48.92
C PHE A 380 7.57 4.14 49.46
N THR A 381 8.20 3.35 50.32
CA THR A 381 9.61 3.51 50.73
C THR A 381 10.38 2.27 50.28
N SER A 382 11.38 2.43 49.46
CA SER A 382 12.23 1.33 49.07
C SER A 382 13.22 0.96 50.14
N ASN A 383 13.69 -0.29 50.15
CA ASN A 383 14.76 -0.73 51.04
C ASN A 383 16.04 0.09 50.83
N ILE A 384 16.30 0.57 49.62
CA ILE A 384 17.44 1.44 49.32
C ILE A 384 17.34 2.76 50.12
N THR A 385 16.17 3.41 50.04
CA THR A 385 15.90 4.64 50.80
C THR A 385 16.01 4.43 52.31
N LEU A 386 15.54 3.26 52.82
CA LEU A 386 15.67 2.92 54.23
C LEU A 386 17.13 2.68 54.65
N ILE A 387 17.92 1.97 53.84
CA ILE A 387 19.36 1.77 54.10
C ILE A 387 20.13 3.08 54.05
N GLU A 388 19.83 3.97 53.10
CA GLU A 388 20.43 5.31 53.01
C GLU A 388 20.06 6.22 54.19
N LEU A 389 18.86 6.08 54.70
CA LEU A 389 18.41 6.84 55.87
C LEU A 389 18.99 6.27 57.19
N SER A 390 19.33 4.97 57.21
CA SER A 390 19.93 4.28 58.37
C SER A 390 21.48 4.33 58.37
N ASP A 391 22.11 4.88 57.34
CA ASP A 391 23.56 4.95 57.23
C ASP A 391 24.15 5.86 58.29
N MET A 392 24.79 5.25 59.28
CA MET A 392 25.45 5.93 60.41
C MET A 392 26.59 6.87 60.00
N ASN A 393 27.09 6.79 58.75
CA ASN A 393 28.08 7.73 58.21
C ASN A 393 27.51 9.10 57.84
N LYS A 394 26.17 9.27 57.81
CA LYS A 394 25.58 10.60 57.63
C LYS A 394 25.80 11.42 58.89
N GLU A 395 26.27 12.67 58.68
CA GLU A 395 26.65 13.62 59.74
C GLU A 395 25.58 13.78 60.82
N LEU A 396 24.30 13.70 60.46
CA LEU A 396 23.18 13.86 61.37
C LEU A 396 23.01 12.65 62.31
N LEU A 397 23.12 11.41 61.79
CA LEU A 397 23.03 10.17 62.55
C LEU A 397 24.28 10.00 63.41
N ARG A 398 25.46 10.40 62.92
CA ARG A 398 26.72 10.39 63.71
C ARG A 398 26.62 11.33 64.87
N LYS A 399 26.09 12.56 64.68
CA LYS A 399 25.86 13.50 65.78
C LYS A 399 24.84 12.97 66.79
N MET A 400 23.81 12.24 66.34
CA MET A 400 22.82 11.64 67.23
C MET A 400 23.42 10.48 68.03
N SER A 401 24.29 9.64 67.45
CA SER A 401 24.96 8.55 68.18
C SER A 401 25.99 9.10 69.19
N GLU A 402 26.70 10.18 68.86
CA GLU A 402 27.64 10.86 69.76
C GLU A 402 26.95 11.57 70.96
N VAL A 403 25.64 11.82 70.90
CA VAL A 403 24.85 12.41 71.97
C VAL A 403 24.21 11.37 72.88
N VAL A 404 24.14 10.10 72.43
CA VAL A 404 23.53 8.98 73.23
C VAL A 404 24.57 8.17 74.00
N ASP A 405 25.84 8.25 73.60
CA ASP A 405 26.98 7.76 74.42
C ASP A 405 27.43 8.81 75.44
#